data_03ed0844927821e86987ce8a8ec9f6a4
#
_entry.id   03ed0844927821e86987ce8a8ec9f6a4
#
_cell.length_a   1.000
_cell.length_b   1.000
_cell.length_c   1.000
_cell.angle_alpha   90.00
_cell.angle_beta   90.00
_cell.angle_gamma   90.00
#
_symmetry.space_group_name_H-M   'P 1'
#
loop_
_entity.id
_entity.type
_entity.pdbx_description
1 polymer ?
#
loop_
_entity_poly.entity_id
_entity_poly.type
_entity_poly.pdbx_seq_one_letter_code
_entity_poly.pdbx_strand_id
1 'polypeptide(L)'
;MKNWKKKTQNIASILASMTVCFLLMVTFSVKAEKMNDEKYLFSFKTHKSTCILRVNNFPAVDSVRAEQGTMSAGFNLTAFLEDGSNNIELLMGGVDFDDPKTLFSDSSCEVIISKDTNDSSVKIAEFKLNVNKKGEISAGESKSYKGGG
;
A
#
# COMPACT_ATOMS: atom_id res chain seq x y z
N MET A 1 -61.86 23.94 12.33
CA MET A 1 -61.42 22.60 12.84
C MET A 1 -61.07 21.60 11.73
N LYS A 2 -60.80 21.99 10.45
CA LYS A 2 -60.48 21.05 9.36
C LYS A 2 -58.97 20.84 9.06
N ASN A 3 -58.08 21.63 9.64
CA ASN A 3 -56.64 21.60 9.28
C ASN A 3 -55.74 20.76 10.22
N TRP A 4 -56.27 20.30 11.35
CA TRP A 4 -55.45 19.53 12.30
C TRP A 4 -55.27 18.05 11.87
N LYS A 5 -56.33 17.44 11.30
CA LYS A 5 -56.26 16.02 10.89
C LYS A 5 -55.27 15.75 9.74
N LYS A 6 -55.04 16.72 8.82
CA LYS A 6 -54.06 16.57 7.74
C LYS A 6 -52.61 16.66 8.20
N LYS A 7 -52.37 17.42 9.28
CA LYS A 7 -50.99 17.59 9.80
C LYS A 7 -50.50 16.36 10.57
N THR A 8 -51.42 15.66 11.26
CA THR A 8 -51.08 14.43 11.99
C THR A 8 -50.83 13.24 11.09
N GLN A 9 -51.50 13.15 9.94
CA GLN A 9 -51.27 12.07 8.97
C GLN A 9 -49.88 12.19 8.30
N ASN A 10 -49.41 13.41 7.99
CA ASN A 10 -48.08 13.60 7.39
C ASN A 10 -46.94 13.29 8.38
N ILE A 11 -47.11 13.55 9.68
CA ILE A 11 -46.10 13.24 10.69
C ILE A 11 -45.95 11.74 10.88
N ALA A 12 -47.08 11.00 10.90
CA ALA A 12 -47.06 9.56 11.03
C ALA A 12 -46.41 8.85 9.82
N SER A 13 -46.61 9.38 8.63
CA SER A 13 -45.97 8.88 7.37
C SER A 13 -44.48 9.13 7.34
N ILE A 14 -44.02 10.28 7.83
CA ILE A 14 -42.57 10.63 7.88
C ILE A 14 -41.87 9.78 8.94
N LEU A 15 -42.46 9.56 10.09
CA LEU A 15 -41.92 8.71 11.14
C LEU A 15 -41.81 7.24 10.71
N ALA A 16 -42.81 6.71 9.99
CA ALA A 16 -42.78 5.36 9.45
C ALA A 16 -41.66 5.18 8.39
N SER A 17 -41.43 6.19 7.53
CA SER A 17 -40.37 6.16 6.52
C SER A 17 -38.97 6.20 7.14
N MET A 18 -38.76 6.99 8.20
CA MET A 18 -37.47 7.05 8.90
C MET A 18 -37.15 5.74 9.64
N THR A 19 -38.16 5.07 10.21
CA THR A 19 -37.95 3.80 10.93
C THR A 19 -37.56 2.66 9.99
N VAL A 20 -38.08 2.64 8.76
CA VAL A 20 -37.71 1.64 7.73
C VAL A 20 -36.29 1.85 7.23
N CYS A 21 -35.83 3.08 7.06
CA CYS A 21 -34.42 3.38 6.70
C CYS A 21 -33.44 2.96 7.80
N PHE A 22 -33.80 3.11 9.07
CA PHE A 22 -32.93 2.72 10.20
C PHE A 22 -32.82 1.19 10.38
N LEU A 23 -33.84 0.43 10.04
CA LEU A 23 -33.84 -1.04 10.08
C LEU A 23 -33.05 -1.67 8.93
N LEU A 24 -32.86 -0.98 7.81
CA LEU A 24 -32.05 -1.47 6.68
C LEU A 24 -30.54 -1.29 6.90
N MET A 25 -30.11 -0.45 7.85
CA MET A 25 -28.69 -0.24 8.15
C MET A 25 -28.09 -1.28 9.13
N VAL A 26 -28.87 -2.15 9.71
CA VAL A 26 -28.38 -3.08 10.77
C VAL A 26 -28.04 -4.48 10.23
N THR A 27 -28.20 -4.76 8.95
CA THR A 27 -27.98 -6.11 8.40
C THR A 27 -26.79 -6.27 7.49
N PHE A 28 -25.79 -5.40 7.55
CA PHE A 28 -24.48 -5.75 7.02
C PHE A 28 -23.69 -6.55 8.05
N SER A 29 -23.99 -7.84 8.13
CA SER A 29 -23.08 -8.79 8.76
C SER A 29 -21.83 -8.85 7.89
N VAL A 30 -20.81 -8.07 8.23
CA VAL A 30 -19.46 -8.30 7.74
C VAL A 30 -19.06 -9.65 8.30
N LYS A 31 -19.16 -10.71 7.47
CA LYS A 31 -18.42 -11.94 7.74
C LYS A 31 -16.95 -11.54 7.68
N ALA A 32 -16.34 -11.33 8.84
CA ALA A 32 -14.89 -11.37 8.94
C ALA A 32 -14.51 -12.81 8.57
N GLU A 33 -14.12 -13.03 7.32
CA GLU A 33 -13.40 -14.24 6.97
C GLU A 33 -12.18 -14.30 7.88
N LYS A 34 -11.94 -15.50 8.42
CA LYS A 34 -10.79 -15.80 9.26
C LYS A 34 -9.55 -15.38 8.45
N MET A 35 -8.98 -14.22 8.78
CA MET A 35 -7.75 -13.77 8.14
C MET A 35 -6.73 -14.88 8.33
N ASN A 36 -6.25 -15.44 7.23
CA ASN A 36 -5.07 -16.30 7.26
C ASN A 36 -3.99 -15.52 8.02
N ASP A 37 -3.31 -16.17 8.96
CA ASP A 37 -2.22 -15.58 9.75
C ASP A 37 -0.98 -15.25 8.88
N GLU A 38 -1.14 -15.21 7.57
CA GLU A 38 -0.13 -14.85 6.60
C GLU A 38 0.04 -13.34 6.51
N LYS A 39 1.25 -12.87 6.73
CA LYS A 39 1.61 -11.46 6.61
C LYS A 39 2.68 -11.29 5.54
N TYR A 40 2.48 -10.27 4.72
CA TYR A 40 3.49 -9.86 3.77
C TYR A 40 4.24 -8.66 4.32
N LEU A 41 5.55 -8.85 4.55
CA LEU A 41 6.43 -7.80 5.05
C LEU A 41 7.35 -7.35 3.93
N PHE A 42 7.73 -6.09 3.96
CA PHE A 42 8.82 -5.62 3.12
C PHE A 42 9.90 -4.92 3.93
N SER A 43 11.14 -5.08 3.47
CA SER A 43 12.29 -4.29 3.87
C SER A 43 12.61 -3.33 2.73
N PHE A 44 12.67 -2.04 3.04
CA PHE A 44 12.92 -0.97 2.09
C PHE A 44 14.19 -0.25 2.52
N LYS A 45 15.17 -0.20 1.62
CA LYS A 45 16.45 0.46 1.86
C LYS A 45 16.79 1.40 0.73
N THR A 46 17.21 2.60 1.09
CA THR A 46 17.69 3.61 0.15
C THR A 46 19.07 4.09 0.57
N HIS A 47 19.89 4.43 -0.40
CA HIS A 47 21.21 5.02 -0.17
C HIS A 47 21.42 6.13 -1.18
N LYS A 48 21.58 7.36 -0.68
CA LYS A 48 21.80 8.57 -1.49
C LYS A 48 20.84 8.66 -2.69
N SER A 49 19.56 8.36 -2.45
CA SER A 49 18.54 8.36 -3.49
C SER A 49 17.16 8.57 -2.91
N THR A 50 16.29 9.18 -3.68
CA THR A 50 14.86 9.18 -3.42
C THR A 50 14.25 7.98 -4.11
N CYS A 51 13.55 7.15 -3.36
CA CYS A 51 12.92 5.93 -3.83
C CYS A 51 11.44 5.92 -3.45
N ILE A 52 10.62 5.36 -4.33
CA ILE A 52 9.18 5.20 -4.11
C ILE A 52 8.81 3.76 -4.43
N LEU A 53 8.24 3.05 -3.47
CA LEU A 53 7.62 1.75 -3.68
C LEU A 53 6.13 1.94 -3.90
N ARG A 54 5.63 1.44 -5.03
CA ARG A 54 4.19 1.43 -5.35
C ARG A 54 3.70 0.00 -5.40
N VAL A 55 2.50 -0.20 -4.88
CA VAL A 55 1.77 -1.47 -4.94
C VAL A 55 0.39 -1.18 -5.50
N ASN A 56 0.02 -1.85 -6.59
CA ASN A 56 -1.25 -1.64 -7.28
C ASN A 56 -1.52 -0.16 -7.59
N ASN A 57 -0.49 0.57 -8.05
CA ASN A 57 -0.48 2.02 -8.32
C ASN A 57 -0.56 2.94 -7.06
N PHE A 58 -0.63 2.40 -5.85
CA PHE A 58 -0.59 3.18 -4.62
C PHE A 58 0.84 3.33 -4.09
N PRO A 59 1.28 4.51 -3.66
CA PRO A 59 2.56 4.67 -2.98
C PRO A 59 2.47 4.03 -1.59
N ALA A 60 3.18 2.91 -1.40
CA ALA A 60 3.19 2.20 -0.13
C ALA A 60 4.23 2.80 0.84
N VAL A 61 5.38 3.21 0.31
CA VAL A 61 6.44 3.88 1.07
C VAL A 61 7.32 4.71 0.13
N ASP A 62 7.84 5.82 0.63
CA ASP A 62 8.83 6.64 -0.05
C ASP A 62 9.94 7.11 0.90
N SER A 63 11.05 7.58 0.33
CA SER A 63 12.15 8.20 1.04
C SER A 63 12.32 9.70 0.72
N VAL A 64 11.30 10.36 0.21
CA VAL A 64 11.34 11.79 -0.20
C VAL A 64 11.81 12.70 0.93
N ARG A 65 11.49 12.36 2.18
CA ARG A 65 11.87 13.12 3.37
C ARG A 65 13.04 12.53 4.14
N ALA A 66 13.70 11.49 3.59
CA ALA A 66 14.84 10.88 4.25
C ALA A 66 16.05 11.80 4.18
N GLU A 67 16.72 11.99 5.30
CA GLU A 67 17.95 12.79 5.38
C GLU A 67 19.01 12.24 4.43
N GLN A 68 19.51 13.08 3.54
CA GLN A 68 20.47 12.71 2.48
C GLN A 68 20.05 11.51 1.63
N GLY A 69 18.74 11.25 1.46
CA GLY A 69 18.24 10.15 0.66
C GLY A 69 18.61 8.76 1.19
N THR A 70 18.91 8.63 2.49
CA THR A 70 19.28 7.34 3.08
C THR A 70 18.28 6.94 4.15
N MET A 71 17.62 5.80 3.93
CA MET A 71 16.58 5.28 4.80
C MET A 71 16.61 3.75 4.84
N SER A 72 16.29 3.19 6.00
CA SER A 72 15.99 1.76 6.15
C SER A 72 14.68 1.63 6.92
N ALA A 73 13.71 0.97 6.33
CA ALA A 73 12.38 0.80 6.91
C ALA A 73 11.82 -0.59 6.61
N GLY A 74 10.90 -1.05 7.44
CA GLY A 74 10.18 -2.29 7.24
C GLY A 74 8.72 -2.09 7.65
N PHE A 75 7.80 -2.58 6.81
CA PHE A 75 6.36 -2.40 7.02
C PHE A 75 5.58 -3.65 6.63
N ASN A 76 4.34 -3.71 7.12
CA ASN A 76 3.38 -4.72 6.69
C ASN A 76 2.74 -4.30 5.37
N LEU A 77 2.96 -5.09 4.32
CA LEU A 77 2.45 -4.85 2.98
C LEU A 77 1.03 -5.40 2.76
N THR A 78 0.56 -6.28 3.65
CA THR A 78 -0.71 -7.01 3.47
C THR A 78 -1.90 -6.10 3.15
N ALA A 79 -1.94 -4.91 3.74
CA ALA A 79 -3.04 -3.95 3.51
C ALA A 79 -3.07 -3.34 2.10
N PHE A 80 -1.99 -3.47 1.32
CA PHE A 80 -1.87 -2.95 -0.05
C PHE A 80 -2.07 -4.04 -1.11
N LEU A 81 -2.17 -5.30 -0.69
CA LEU A 81 -2.33 -6.43 -1.59
C LEU A 81 -3.80 -6.73 -1.85
N GLU A 82 -4.09 -7.12 -3.08
CA GLU A 82 -5.37 -7.62 -3.53
C GLU A 82 -5.30 -9.14 -3.73
N ASP A 83 -6.45 -9.79 -3.77
CA ASP A 83 -6.51 -11.22 -4.11
C ASP A 83 -6.02 -11.44 -5.54
N GLY A 84 -5.12 -12.40 -5.73
CA GLY A 84 -4.54 -12.72 -7.04
C GLY A 84 -3.23 -11.99 -7.32
N SER A 85 -3.06 -11.48 -8.55
CA SER A 85 -1.81 -10.86 -8.99
C SER A 85 -1.72 -9.40 -8.54
N ASN A 86 -0.58 -9.03 -7.97
CA ASN A 86 -0.29 -7.67 -7.53
C ASN A 86 0.84 -7.07 -8.35
N ASN A 87 0.68 -5.80 -8.75
CA ASN A 87 1.73 -5.06 -9.43
C ASN A 87 2.60 -4.30 -8.41
N ILE A 88 3.91 -4.53 -8.45
CA ILE A 88 4.86 -3.87 -7.54
C ILE A 88 5.88 -3.12 -8.40
N GLU A 89 6.01 -1.83 -8.14
CA GLU A 89 6.90 -0.93 -8.87
C GLU A 89 7.86 -0.25 -7.89
N LEU A 90 9.14 -0.23 -8.24
CA LEU A 90 10.16 0.53 -7.53
C LEU A 90 10.67 1.64 -8.44
N LEU A 91 10.55 2.87 -8.00
CA LEU A 91 11.02 4.07 -8.68
C LEU A 91 12.22 4.63 -7.92
N MET A 92 13.19 5.20 -8.64
CA MET A 92 14.39 5.79 -8.07
C MET A 92 14.72 7.11 -8.77
N GLY A 93 15.19 8.07 -7.99
CA GLY A 93 15.72 9.35 -8.45
C GLY A 93 16.91 9.79 -7.60
N GLY A 94 17.44 10.98 -7.87
CA GLY A 94 18.46 11.62 -7.04
C GLY A 94 17.97 11.90 -5.61
N VAL A 95 18.85 12.38 -4.75
CA VAL A 95 18.47 12.82 -3.37
C VAL A 95 17.39 13.90 -3.45
N ASP A 96 17.56 14.86 -4.37
CA ASP A 96 16.51 15.75 -4.82
C ASP A 96 15.94 15.18 -6.12
N PHE A 97 14.66 14.79 -6.10
CA PHE A 97 14.02 14.14 -7.24
C PHE A 97 13.98 15.03 -8.49
N ASP A 98 13.95 16.35 -8.29
CA ASP A 98 13.89 17.34 -9.37
C ASP A 98 15.27 17.76 -9.88
N ASP A 99 16.36 17.41 -9.17
CA ASP A 99 17.74 17.68 -9.59
C ASP A 99 18.52 16.39 -9.90
N PRO A 100 18.69 16.03 -11.19
CA PRO A 100 19.41 14.83 -11.60
C PRO A 100 20.90 14.83 -11.18
N LYS A 101 21.48 15.98 -10.83
CA LYS A 101 22.86 16.08 -10.34
C LYS A 101 23.03 15.50 -8.95
N THR A 102 21.95 15.25 -8.24
CA THR A 102 21.94 14.63 -6.92
C THR A 102 21.88 13.10 -6.98
N LEU A 103 21.95 12.50 -8.16
CA LEU A 103 22.12 11.07 -8.37
C LEU A 103 23.60 10.71 -8.41
N PHE A 104 24.05 9.91 -7.46
CA PHE A 104 25.46 9.52 -7.30
C PHE A 104 25.70 8.11 -7.84
N SER A 105 26.95 7.79 -8.12
CA SER A 105 27.35 6.46 -8.63
C SER A 105 27.09 5.32 -7.64
N ASP A 106 26.99 5.61 -6.35
CA ASP A 106 26.66 4.68 -5.28
C ASP A 106 25.21 4.77 -4.82
N SER A 107 24.38 5.57 -5.48
CA SER A 107 22.94 5.64 -5.21
C SER A 107 22.25 4.30 -5.48
N SER A 108 21.37 3.89 -4.57
CA SER A 108 20.63 2.63 -4.71
C SER A 108 19.29 2.62 -4.00
N CYS A 109 18.37 1.81 -4.53
CA CYS A 109 17.12 1.41 -3.89
C CYS A 109 17.07 -0.11 -3.81
N GLU A 110 16.63 -0.65 -2.69
CA GLU A 110 16.44 -2.09 -2.51
C GLU A 110 15.12 -2.36 -1.78
N VAL A 111 14.36 -3.31 -2.30
CA VAL A 111 13.13 -3.82 -1.67
C VAL A 111 13.20 -5.33 -1.61
N ILE A 112 12.99 -5.88 -0.43
CA ILE A 112 12.84 -7.32 -0.21
C ILE A 112 11.44 -7.54 0.34
N ILE A 113 10.69 -8.44 -0.28
CA ILE A 113 9.36 -8.84 0.18
C ILE A 113 9.46 -10.26 0.72
N SER A 114 8.92 -10.46 1.91
CA SER A 114 8.80 -11.76 2.56
C SER A 114 7.35 -12.05 2.93
N LYS A 115 7.01 -13.33 2.90
CA LYS A 115 5.77 -13.88 3.44
C LYS A 115 6.07 -14.50 4.78
N ASP A 116 5.45 -13.98 5.81
CA ASP A 116 5.56 -14.47 7.17
C ASP A 116 4.33 -15.32 7.52
N THR A 117 4.58 -16.45 8.11
CA THR A 117 3.60 -17.33 8.72
C THR A 117 3.98 -17.54 10.18
N ASN A 118 3.13 -18.20 10.97
CA ASN A 118 3.45 -18.51 12.36
C ASN A 118 4.73 -19.33 12.54
N ASP A 119 5.12 -20.11 11.52
CA ASP A 119 6.22 -21.05 11.59
C ASP A 119 7.48 -20.61 10.83
N SER A 120 7.36 -19.65 9.90
CA SER A 120 8.49 -19.30 9.02
C SER A 120 8.32 -17.93 8.36
N SER A 121 9.45 -17.32 7.99
CA SER A 121 9.54 -16.17 7.09
C SER A 121 10.23 -16.62 5.79
N VAL A 122 9.57 -16.41 4.66
CA VAL A 122 10.09 -16.81 3.35
C VAL A 122 10.18 -15.58 2.46
N LYS A 123 11.39 -15.32 1.92
CA LYS A 123 11.60 -14.28 0.92
C LYS A 123 10.89 -14.70 -0.38
N ILE A 124 10.03 -13.81 -0.93
CA ILE A 124 9.27 -14.07 -2.15
C ILE A 124 9.71 -13.22 -3.33
N ALA A 125 10.24 -12.03 -3.08
CA ALA A 125 10.75 -11.16 -4.14
C ALA A 125 11.86 -10.24 -3.62
N GLU A 126 12.74 -9.84 -4.54
CA GLU A 126 13.80 -8.87 -4.30
C GLU A 126 13.95 -7.99 -5.54
N PHE A 127 13.92 -6.67 -5.34
CA PHE A 127 14.08 -5.67 -6.38
C PHE A 127 15.23 -4.75 -5.98
N LYS A 128 16.09 -4.42 -6.94
CA LYS A 128 17.19 -3.51 -6.72
C LYS A 128 17.38 -2.60 -7.92
N LEU A 129 17.50 -1.30 -7.66
CA LEU A 129 17.92 -0.28 -8.61
C LEU A 129 19.26 0.29 -8.16
N ASN A 130 20.16 0.47 -9.10
CA ASN A 130 21.49 1.05 -8.89
C ASN A 130 21.81 2.03 -10.01
N VAL A 131 22.86 2.81 -9.82
CA VAL A 131 23.44 3.62 -10.90
C VAL A 131 24.53 2.82 -11.60
N ASN A 132 24.43 2.71 -12.92
CA ASN A 132 25.41 2.03 -13.75
C ASN A 132 26.67 2.91 -14.00
N LYS A 133 27.67 2.35 -14.68
CA LYS A 133 28.92 3.06 -15.00
C LYS A 133 28.74 4.30 -15.88
N LYS A 134 27.58 4.44 -16.54
CA LYS A 134 27.23 5.60 -17.37
C LYS A 134 26.50 6.69 -16.58
N GLY A 135 26.23 6.48 -15.28
CA GLY A 135 25.46 7.38 -14.46
C GLY A 135 23.94 7.26 -14.63
N GLU A 136 23.45 6.19 -15.26
CA GLU A 136 22.03 5.96 -15.50
C GLU A 136 21.47 4.97 -14.49
N ILE A 137 20.20 5.16 -14.10
CA ILE A 137 19.49 4.20 -13.25
C ILE A 137 19.28 2.91 -14.05
N SER A 138 19.64 1.80 -13.45
CA SER A 138 19.49 0.48 -14.05
C SER A 138 18.94 -0.51 -13.03
N ALA A 139 18.14 -1.46 -13.52
CA ALA A 139 17.71 -2.59 -12.71
C ALA A 139 18.94 -3.45 -12.38
N GLY A 140 19.16 -3.65 -11.09
CA GLY A 140 20.05 -4.67 -10.58
C GLY A 140 19.45 -6.07 -10.78
N GLU A 141 20.06 -7.05 -10.13
CA GLU A 141 19.46 -8.39 -10.11
C GLU A 141 18.11 -8.36 -9.36
N SER A 142 17.04 -8.60 -10.11
CA SER A 142 15.72 -8.85 -9.53
C SER A 142 15.51 -10.36 -9.44
N LYS A 143 15.06 -10.84 -8.29
CA LYS A 143 14.85 -12.27 -8.02
C LYS A 143 13.43 -12.49 -7.56
N SER A 144 12.72 -13.43 -8.18
CA SER A 144 11.50 -14.00 -7.63
C SER A 144 11.80 -15.40 -7.06
N TYR A 145 11.15 -15.72 -5.97
CA TYR A 145 11.36 -16.96 -5.26
C TYR A 145 10.10 -17.83 -5.34
N LYS A 146 10.26 -19.15 -5.22
CA LYS A 146 9.11 -20.07 -5.26
C LYS A 146 8.11 -19.72 -4.15
N GLY A 147 6.87 -19.44 -4.56
CA GLY A 147 5.78 -18.99 -3.66
C GLY A 147 5.50 -17.49 -3.70
N GLY A 148 6.30 -16.72 -4.45
CA GLY A 148 5.95 -15.39 -4.92
C GLY A 148 5.26 -15.48 -6.28
N GLY A 149 4.08 -14.92 -6.40
CA GLY A 149 3.35 -14.85 -7.67
C GLY A 149 4.05 -13.98 -8.70
#